data_4819c43351099bd4c33218cb1777864e
#
_entry.id   4819c43351099bd4c33218cb1777864e
#
_cell.length_a   1.000
_cell.length_b   1.000
_cell.length_c   1.000
_cell.angle_alpha   90.00
_cell.angle_beta   90.00
_cell.angle_gamma   90.00
#
_symmetry.space_group_name_H-M   'P 1'
#
loop_
_entity.id
_entity.type
_entity.pdbx_description
1 polymer ?
#
loop_
_entity_poly.entity_id
_entity_poly.type
_entity_poly.pdbx_seq_one_letter_code
_entity_poly.pdbx_strand_id
1 'polypeptide(L)'
;MVTATKDHTLLVEKYRSKDLNSYVGNEHIKKTIEQYLGQNDIQNLIFYGPAGTGKTTLAKLIVNNLDCDYLYINASDERGIETIRDKVSGFASTASFKPLKVVILDEADFLTIQAQASLRNVIETFSRTTRFIMTCNYVERIIDPL
;
A
#
# COMPACT_ATOMS: atom_id res chain seq x y z
N MET A 1 -10.03 0.73 -7.23
CA MET A 1 -10.75 0.19 -6.06
C MET A 1 -10.59 -1.31 -5.96
N VAL A 2 -10.37 -1.81 -4.76
CA VAL A 2 -10.36 -3.24 -4.50
C VAL A 2 -11.67 -3.62 -3.84
N THR A 3 -12.36 -4.60 -4.40
CA THR A 3 -13.57 -5.15 -3.81
C THR A 3 -13.38 -6.63 -3.56
N ALA A 4 -13.95 -7.13 -2.47
CA ALA A 4 -13.89 -8.54 -2.13
C ALA A 4 -15.23 -8.97 -1.54
N THR A 5 -15.64 -10.18 -1.86
CA THR A 5 -16.78 -10.82 -1.20
C THR A 5 -16.35 -11.32 0.18
N LYS A 6 -17.31 -11.72 0.98
CA LYS A 6 -17.00 -12.35 2.27
C LYS A 6 -16.16 -13.61 2.08
N ASP A 7 -16.52 -14.40 1.10
CA ASP A 7 -15.78 -15.64 0.81
C ASP A 7 -14.36 -15.33 0.38
N HIS A 8 -14.20 -14.31 -0.41
CA HIS A 8 -12.90 -13.84 -0.87
C HIS A 8 -12.03 -13.40 0.32
N THR A 9 -12.60 -12.63 1.22
CA THR A 9 -11.89 -12.18 2.43
C THR A 9 -11.44 -13.38 3.26
N LEU A 10 -12.29 -14.38 3.43
CA LEU A 10 -11.94 -15.59 4.14
C LEU A 10 -10.81 -16.36 3.46
N LEU A 11 -10.85 -16.46 2.13
CA LEU A 11 -9.78 -17.10 1.38
C LEU A 11 -8.45 -16.40 1.56
N VAL A 12 -8.45 -15.08 1.47
CA VAL A 12 -7.23 -14.30 1.65
C VAL A 12 -6.70 -14.46 3.07
N GLU A 13 -7.57 -14.42 4.07
CA GLU A 13 -7.20 -14.63 5.47
C GLU A 13 -6.58 -16.02 5.66
N LYS A 14 -7.19 -17.05 5.11
CA LYS A 14 -6.73 -18.43 5.22
C LYS A 14 -5.39 -18.66 4.52
N TYR A 15 -5.19 -18.04 3.38
CA TYR A 15 -3.99 -18.20 2.57
C TYR A 15 -3.06 -17.01 2.67
N ARG A 16 -3.05 -16.36 3.81
CA ARG A 16 -2.22 -15.18 4.06
C ARG A 16 -0.80 -15.37 3.54
N SER A 17 -0.29 -14.38 2.83
CA SER A 17 1.06 -14.37 2.25
C SER A 17 1.28 -15.42 1.17
N LYS A 18 0.24 -16.04 0.69
CA LYS A 18 0.34 -16.92 -0.46
C LYS A 18 0.51 -16.08 -1.73
N ASP A 19 0.73 -16.75 -2.82
CA ASP A 19 0.91 -16.05 -4.08
C ASP A 19 -0.41 -15.42 -4.57
N LEU A 20 -0.28 -14.58 -5.58
CA LEU A 20 -1.42 -13.87 -6.14
C LEU A 20 -2.46 -14.82 -6.75
N ASN A 21 -2.06 -16.01 -7.17
CA ASN A 21 -2.97 -16.99 -7.74
C ASN A 21 -4.02 -17.48 -6.75
N SER A 22 -3.71 -17.39 -5.46
CA SER A 22 -4.65 -17.74 -4.40
C SER A 22 -5.66 -16.63 -4.12
N TYR A 23 -5.45 -15.44 -4.66
CA TYR A 23 -6.32 -14.30 -4.42
C TYR A 23 -7.48 -14.33 -5.39
N VAL A 24 -8.70 -14.35 -4.85
CA VAL A 24 -9.94 -14.36 -5.64
C VAL A 24 -10.60 -12.99 -5.51
N GLY A 25 -10.86 -12.32 -6.62
CA GLY A 25 -11.49 -11.01 -6.60
C GLY A 25 -11.60 -10.42 -7.98
N ASN A 26 -11.43 -9.12 -8.09
CA ASN A 26 -11.55 -8.40 -9.35
C ASN A 26 -10.44 -8.82 -10.31
N GLU A 27 -10.82 -9.44 -11.43
CA GLU A 27 -9.87 -9.95 -12.40
C GLU A 27 -9.02 -8.87 -13.06
N HIS A 28 -9.61 -7.69 -13.27
CA HIS A 28 -8.88 -6.56 -13.85
C HIS A 28 -7.74 -6.10 -12.91
N ILE A 29 -8.04 -5.97 -11.65
CA ILE A 29 -7.03 -5.61 -10.64
C ILE A 29 -5.95 -6.69 -10.57
N LYS A 30 -6.36 -7.95 -10.56
CA LYS A 30 -5.43 -9.07 -10.52
C LYS A 30 -4.46 -9.04 -11.70
N LYS A 31 -4.96 -8.82 -12.91
CA LYS A 31 -4.12 -8.74 -14.12
C LYS A 31 -3.12 -7.58 -14.04
N THR A 32 -3.58 -6.43 -13.58
CA THR A 32 -2.71 -5.25 -13.44
C THR A 32 -1.58 -5.55 -12.47
N ILE A 33 -1.90 -6.17 -11.36
CA ILE A 33 -0.91 -6.53 -10.35
C ILE A 33 0.06 -7.57 -10.88
N GLU A 34 -0.43 -8.56 -11.63
CA GLU A 34 0.44 -9.55 -12.24
C GLU A 34 1.44 -8.92 -13.21
N GLN A 35 1.04 -7.89 -13.94
CA GLN A 35 1.96 -7.14 -14.79
C GLN A 35 3.05 -6.46 -13.97
N TYR A 36 2.68 -5.83 -12.86
CA TYR A 36 3.65 -5.20 -11.98
C TYR A 36 4.65 -6.21 -11.43
N LEU A 37 4.15 -7.36 -11.01
CA LEU A 37 5.01 -8.42 -10.48
C LEU A 37 5.97 -8.95 -11.54
N GLY A 38 5.50 -9.07 -12.77
CA GLY A 38 6.33 -9.52 -13.88
C GLY A 38 7.47 -8.56 -14.19
N GLN A 39 7.28 -7.27 -13.96
CA GLN A 39 8.30 -6.24 -14.17
C GLN A 39 9.15 -6.01 -12.92
N ASN A 40 8.76 -6.59 -11.80
CA ASN A 40 9.32 -6.33 -10.48
C ASN A 40 9.34 -4.83 -10.15
N ASP A 41 8.28 -4.13 -10.51
CA ASP A 41 8.10 -2.72 -10.21
C ASP A 41 6.61 -2.43 -10.16
N ILE A 42 6.24 -1.37 -9.43
CA ILE A 42 4.87 -0.91 -9.32
C ILE A 42 4.84 0.60 -9.43
N GLN A 43 3.67 1.13 -9.71
CA GLN A 43 3.40 2.54 -9.53
C GLN A 43 2.95 2.78 -8.09
N ASN A 44 2.86 4.03 -7.68
CA ASN A 44 2.20 4.35 -6.43
C ASN A 44 0.72 4.01 -6.58
N LEU A 45 0.18 3.29 -5.60
CA LEU A 45 -1.18 2.76 -5.66
C LEU A 45 -2.00 3.24 -4.48
N ILE A 46 -3.29 3.39 -4.70
CA ILE A 46 -4.24 3.59 -3.63
C ILE A 46 -5.38 2.58 -3.80
N PHE A 47 -5.64 1.80 -2.75
CA PHE A 47 -6.76 0.87 -2.71
C PHE A 47 -7.82 1.46 -1.80
N TYR A 48 -9.03 1.61 -2.31
CA TYR A 48 -10.12 2.19 -1.54
C TYR A 48 -11.38 1.33 -1.65
N GLY A 49 -12.23 1.45 -0.65
CA GLY A 49 -13.46 0.70 -0.56
C GLY A 49 -13.84 0.45 0.88
N PRO A 50 -15.01 -0.15 1.13
CA PRO A 50 -15.49 -0.42 2.48
C PRO A 50 -14.51 -1.28 3.27
N ALA A 51 -14.59 -1.17 4.60
CA ALA A 51 -13.81 -2.02 5.49
C ALA A 51 -14.13 -3.50 5.21
N GLY A 52 -13.15 -4.35 5.38
CA GLY A 52 -13.33 -5.78 5.19
C GLY A 52 -13.27 -6.26 3.74
N THR A 53 -12.82 -5.42 2.81
CA THR A 53 -12.71 -5.80 1.40
C THR A 53 -11.34 -6.38 1.04
N GLY A 54 -10.43 -6.51 2.00
CA GLY A 54 -9.13 -7.15 1.76
C GLY A 54 -8.05 -6.23 1.22
N LYS A 55 -8.20 -4.91 1.35
CA LYS A 55 -7.23 -3.93 0.84
C LYS A 55 -5.84 -4.12 1.43
N THR A 56 -5.76 -4.21 2.76
CA THR A 56 -4.49 -4.40 3.46
C THR A 56 -3.85 -5.73 3.07
N THR A 57 -4.65 -6.77 2.98
CA THR A 57 -4.17 -8.09 2.61
C THR A 57 -3.61 -8.08 1.20
N LEU A 58 -4.27 -7.37 0.28
CA LEU A 58 -3.79 -7.25 -1.09
C LEU A 58 -2.46 -6.50 -1.14
N ALA A 59 -2.33 -5.42 -0.39
CA ALA A 59 -1.07 -4.68 -0.32
C ALA A 59 0.07 -5.57 0.17
N LYS A 60 -0.16 -6.34 1.21
CA LYS A 60 0.84 -7.28 1.73
C LYS A 60 1.16 -8.40 0.75
N LEU A 61 0.15 -8.87 0.04
CA LEU A 61 0.36 -9.89 -0.99
C LEU A 61 1.27 -9.38 -2.10
N ILE A 62 1.08 -8.13 -2.52
CA ILE A 62 1.94 -7.53 -3.54
C ILE A 62 3.39 -7.49 -3.09
N VAL A 63 3.66 -6.95 -1.89
CA VAL A 63 5.06 -6.82 -1.43
C VAL A 63 5.70 -8.17 -1.17
N ASN A 64 4.93 -9.19 -0.81
CA ASN A 64 5.47 -10.53 -0.61
C ASN A 64 5.83 -11.23 -1.92
N ASN A 65 5.34 -10.73 -3.04
CA ASN A 65 5.64 -11.29 -4.36
C ASN A 65 6.59 -10.42 -5.18
N LEU A 66 7.01 -9.27 -4.65
CA LEU A 66 8.02 -8.42 -5.26
C LEU A 66 9.38 -8.68 -4.61
N ASP A 67 10.45 -8.49 -5.36
CA ASP A 67 11.79 -8.48 -4.80
C ASP A 67 12.05 -7.09 -4.21
N CYS A 68 11.54 -6.87 -3.00
CA CYS A 68 11.57 -5.57 -2.36
C CYS A 68 11.71 -5.68 -0.85
N ASP A 69 12.23 -4.62 -0.24
CA ASP A 69 12.05 -4.37 1.18
C ASP A 69 10.76 -3.56 1.34
N TYR A 70 10.04 -3.77 2.44
CA TYR A 70 8.85 -2.96 2.67
C TYR A 70 8.74 -2.52 4.12
N LEU A 71 8.04 -1.41 4.31
CA LEU A 71 7.69 -0.85 5.61
C LEU A 71 6.17 -0.73 5.69
N TYR A 72 5.59 -1.27 6.76
CA TYR A 72 4.15 -1.15 7.00
C TYR A 72 3.91 -0.11 8.08
N ILE A 73 3.03 0.85 7.79
CA ILE A 73 2.60 1.87 8.74
C ILE A 73 1.08 1.93 8.71
N ASN A 74 0.45 1.87 9.88
CA ASN A 74 -0.98 2.13 10.00
C ASN A 74 -1.18 3.56 10.44
N ALA A 75 -1.77 4.39 9.58
CA ALA A 75 -1.93 5.82 9.84
C ALA A 75 -2.87 6.10 11.01
N SER A 76 -3.78 5.18 11.33
CA SER A 76 -4.68 5.35 12.46
C SER A 76 -3.99 5.14 13.81
N ASP A 77 -2.89 4.42 13.84
CA ASP A 77 -2.15 4.13 15.06
C ASP A 77 -1.02 5.14 15.33
N GLU A 78 -0.58 5.85 14.32
CA GLU A 78 0.53 6.78 14.47
C GLU A 78 0.04 8.12 15.01
N ARG A 79 0.86 8.75 15.85
CA ARG A 79 0.48 9.97 16.56
C ARG A 79 0.67 11.26 15.74
N GLY A 80 0.97 11.17 14.48
CA GLY A 80 1.08 12.34 13.65
C GLY A 80 1.99 12.11 12.47
N ILE A 81 1.95 13.09 11.57
CA ILE A 81 2.68 13.02 10.32
C ILE A 81 4.20 13.01 10.54
N GLU A 82 4.68 13.62 11.60
CA GLU A 82 6.12 13.66 11.85
C GLU A 82 6.68 12.26 12.11
N THR A 83 5.97 11.44 12.87
CA THR A 83 6.35 10.05 13.10
C THR A 83 6.37 9.27 11.80
N ILE A 84 5.36 9.45 10.97
CA ILE A 84 5.27 8.79 9.67
C ILE A 84 6.42 9.25 8.78
N ARG A 85 6.67 10.55 8.72
CA ARG A 85 7.77 11.11 7.92
C ARG A 85 9.11 10.56 8.34
N ASP A 86 9.37 10.49 9.63
CA ASP A 86 10.64 10.00 10.15
C ASP A 86 10.84 8.53 9.81
N LYS A 87 9.80 7.72 9.95
CA LYS A 87 9.86 6.30 9.60
C LYS A 87 10.12 6.10 8.11
N VAL A 88 9.40 6.84 7.27
CA VAL A 88 9.56 6.73 5.82
C VAL A 88 10.94 7.21 5.39
N SER A 89 11.39 8.34 5.92
CA SER A 89 12.70 8.89 5.57
C SER A 89 13.82 7.95 5.98
N GLY A 90 13.74 7.39 7.18
CA GLY A 90 14.72 6.42 7.64
C GLY A 90 14.76 5.17 6.77
N PHE A 91 13.60 4.65 6.44
CA PHE A 91 13.49 3.46 5.59
C PHE A 91 14.00 3.73 4.17
N ALA A 92 13.57 4.84 3.57
CA ALA A 92 13.91 5.17 2.19
C ALA A 92 15.39 5.50 2.02
N SER A 93 16.03 6.02 3.06
CA SER A 93 17.43 6.41 3.03
C SER A 93 18.38 5.27 3.37
N THR A 94 17.86 4.15 3.90
CA THR A 94 18.68 3.01 4.29
C THR A 94 19.14 2.25 3.04
N ALA A 95 20.38 1.83 3.02
CA ALA A 95 20.90 0.99 1.95
C ALA A 95 20.16 -0.36 1.94
N SER A 96 19.86 -0.85 0.76
CA SER A 96 19.19 -2.13 0.59
C SER A 96 19.82 -2.91 -0.52
N PHE A 97 19.86 -4.23 -0.37
CA PHE A 97 20.29 -5.12 -1.44
C PHE A 97 19.16 -5.44 -2.42
N LYS A 98 17.94 -5.02 -2.09
CA LYS A 98 16.78 -5.24 -2.95
C LYS A 98 16.62 -4.08 -3.93
N PRO A 99 16.14 -4.36 -5.15
CA PRO A 99 16.02 -3.31 -6.17
C PRO A 99 14.92 -2.32 -5.90
N LEU A 100 13.97 -2.63 -5.02
CA LEU A 100 12.81 -1.79 -4.81
C LEU A 100 12.49 -1.69 -3.32
N LYS A 101 12.01 -0.52 -2.90
CA LYS A 101 11.46 -0.30 -1.58
C LYS A 101 10.00 0.08 -1.70
N VAL A 102 9.16 -0.45 -0.81
CA VAL A 102 7.72 -0.17 -0.81
C VAL A 102 7.29 0.23 0.59
N VAL A 103 6.53 1.30 0.68
CA VAL A 103 5.87 1.70 1.93
C VAL A 103 4.38 1.42 1.79
N ILE A 104 3.84 0.64 2.73
CA ILE A 104 2.40 0.43 2.83
C ILE A 104 1.89 1.38 3.91
N LEU A 105 1.02 2.30 3.51
CA LEU A 105 0.38 3.24 4.43
C LEU A 105 -1.09 2.88 4.53
N ASP A 106 -1.43 2.18 5.60
CA ASP A 106 -2.76 1.65 5.82
C ASP A 106 -3.65 2.70 6.49
N GLU A 107 -4.91 2.74 6.09
CA GLU A 107 -5.91 3.65 6.64
C GLU A 107 -5.51 5.13 6.51
N ALA A 108 -5.04 5.53 5.33
CA ALA A 108 -4.54 6.88 5.08
C ALA A 108 -5.59 7.97 5.26
N ASP A 109 -6.87 7.63 5.18
CA ASP A 109 -7.97 8.56 5.39
C ASP A 109 -8.12 9.01 6.84
N PHE A 110 -7.40 8.39 7.78
CA PHE A 110 -7.31 8.89 9.16
C PHE A 110 -6.42 10.12 9.27
N LEU A 111 -5.59 10.40 8.27
CA LEU A 111 -4.73 11.59 8.30
C LEU A 111 -5.54 12.86 8.07
N THR A 112 -5.13 13.94 8.74
CA THR A 112 -5.70 15.26 8.47
C THR A 112 -5.31 15.72 7.06
N ILE A 113 -6.00 16.73 6.55
CA ILE A 113 -5.66 17.31 5.24
C ILE A 113 -4.24 17.84 5.24
N GLN A 114 -3.82 18.48 6.34
CA GLN A 114 -2.46 19.00 6.46
C GLN A 114 -1.43 17.88 6.48
N ALA A 115 -1.72 16.80 7.18
CA ALA A 115 -0.84 15.64 7.21
C ALA A 115 -0.72 15.00 5.83
N GLN A 116 -1.80 14.92 5.09
CA GLN A 116 -1.79 14.40 3.73
C GLN A 116 -0.94 15.25 2.80
N ALA A 117 -1.02 16.59 2.93
CA ALA A 117 -0.19 17.49 2.14
C ALA A 117 1.30 17.29 2.45
N SER A 118 1.65 17.09 3.71
CA SER A 118 3.02 16.77 4.11
C SER A 118 3.47 15.42 3.55
N LEU A 119 2.58 14.43 3.56
CA LEU A 119 2.87 13.12 3.02
C LEU A 119 3.14 13.19 1.51
N ARG A 120 2.41 14.03 0.78
CA ARG A 120 2.66 14.23 -0.64
C ARG A 120 4.11 14.65 -0.90
N ASN A 121 4.63 15.55 -0.08
CA ASN A 121 6.02 15.99 -0.21
C ASN A 121 7.00 14.84 0.04
N VAL A 122 6.70 13.98 1.00
CA VAL A 122 7.51 12.80 1.30
C VAL A 122 7.50 11.84 0.11
N ILE A 123 6.34 11.59 -0.46
CA ILE A 123 6.20 10.71 -1.62
C ILE A 123 7.02 11.24 -2.80
N GLU A 124 6.92 12.54 -3.08
CA GLU A 124 7.68 13.15 -4.17
C GLU A 124 9.19 13.07 -3.92
N THR A 125 9.61 13.31 -2.69
CA THR A 125 11.03 13.31 -2.34
C THR A 125 11.68 11.95 -2.59
N PHE A 126 10.98 10.87 -2.31
CA PHE A 126 11.54 9.52 -2.39
C PHE A 126 11.03 8.71 -3.58
N SER A 127 10.42 9.37 -4.56
CA SER A 127 9.75 8.69 -5.69
C SER A 127 10.69 7.87 -6.58
N ARG A 128 11.99 8.16 -6.57
CA ARG A 128 12.95 7.44 -7.43
C ARG A 128 13.18 6.01 -6.97
N THR A 129 13.21 5.80 -5.66
CA THR A 129 13.62 4.51 -5.08
C THR A 129 12.52 3.83 -4.30
N THR A 130 11.46 4.54 -3.96
CA THR A 130 10.42 4.06 -3.07
C THR A 130 9.05 4.19 -3.71
N ARG A 131 8.26 3.15 -3.61
CA ARG A 131 6.87 3.14 -4.07
C ARG A 131 5.95 3.11 -2.87
N PHE A 132 4.77 3.66 -3.02
CA PHE A 132 3.80 3.79 -1.93
C PHE A 132 2.52 3.07 -2.30
N ILE A 133 2.03 2.24 -1.38
CA ILE A 133 0.72 1.62 -1.49
C ILE A 133 -0.10 2.14 -0.32
N MET A 134 -1.16 2.88 -0.60
CA MET A 134 -2.05 3.40 0.41
C MET A 134 -3.37 2.65 0.39
N THR A 135 -3.98 2.48 1.55
CA THR A 135 -5.35 1.98 1.65
C THR A 135 -6.21 3.01 2.35
N CYS A 136 -7.48 3.06 2.01
CA CYS A 136 -8.44 3.89 2.71
C CYS A 136 -9.84 3.34 2.55
N ASN A 137 -10.73 3.67 3.50
CA ASN A 137 -12.14 3.31 3.41
C ASN A 137 -12.94 4.39 2.70
N TYR A 138 -12.54 5.64 2.85
CA TYR A 138 -13.27 6.82 2.35
C TYR A 138 -12.35 7.64 1.46
N VAL A 139 -12.38 7.35 0.16
CA VAL A 139 -11.50 8.03 -0.80
C VAL A 139 -11.76 9.53 -0.85
N GLU A 140 -12.99 9.96 -0.54
CA GLU A 140 -13.35 11.37 -0.49
C GLU A 140 -12.61 12.15 0.60
N ARG A 141 -12.00 11.46 1.54
CA ARG A 141 -11.17 12.09 2.58
C ARG A 141 -9.73 12.27 2.15
N ILE A 142 -9.37 11.73 1.00
CA ILE A 142 -8.01 11.85 0.46
C ILE A 142 -7.97 13.05 -0.46
N ILE A 143 -6.97 13.92 -0.28
CA ILE A 143 -6.83 15.11 -1.13
C ILE A 143 -6.42 14.70 -2.55
N ASP A 144 -6.89 15.45 -3.54
CA ASP A 144 -6.65 15.13 -4.94
C ASP A 144 -5.17 15.01 -5.30
N PRO A 145 -4.28 15.90 -4.85
CA PRO A 145 -2.86 15.79 -5.20
C PRO A 145 -2.15 14.58 -4.62
N LEU A 146 -2.75 13.92 -3.64
CA LEU A 146 -2.14 12.75 -3.03
C LEU A 146 -2.39 11.50 -3.89
#